data_d125676c9c8e11600a4601ca5ad9b55a
#
_entry.id   d125676c9c8e11600a4601ca5ad9b55a
#
_cell.length_a   1.000
_cell.length_b   1.000
_cell.length_c   1.000
_cell.angle_alpha   90.00
_cell.angle_beta   90.00
_cell.angle_gamma   90.00
#
_symmetry.space_group_name_H-M   'P 1'
#
loop_
_entity.id
_entity.type
_entity.pdbx_description
1 polymer ?
#
loop_
_entity_poly.entity_id
_entity_poly.type
_entity_poly.pdbx_seq_one_letter_code
_entity_poly.pdbx_strand_id
1 'polypeptide(L)'
;MDPNQVNFFLSRRTLLKLGTAAVGASVMGLGNPSFGLAAPGRVPQPSGWLVGRWRTDPWARGAYAALPAGVPQKVRWQIAERIIERRVAIAGEFCDWAYPGTVQGALRSGRQAATLLDEDGVGVSGRRALVVGAGVAGLGAATKLRDQGAEVTILEARDRVGGRIHTDLSWGTPIELGATWIHGVSKNPMVPITRSAGLTLAPSDYSFDTRSIETGTYAPTAD
;
A
#
# COMPACT_ATOMS: atom_id res chain seq x y z
N MET A 1 -19.15 -7.04 9.16
CA MET A 1 -17.84 -7.17 8.45
C MET A 1 -18.13 -7.36 6.97
N ASP A 2 -17.51 -6.60 6.09
CA ASP A 2 -17.70 -6.74 4.65
C ASP A 2 -16.94 -7.99 4.16
N PRO A 3 -17.62 -9.03 3.66
CA PRO A 3 -16.99 -10.26 3.18
C PRO A 3 -16.09 -10.06 1.95
N ASN A 4 -15.99 -8.83 1.44
CA ASN A 4 -15.23 -8.50 0.24
C ASN A 4 -13.84 -7.89 0.51
N GLN A 5 -13.37 -7.87 1.75
CA GLN A 5 -12.01 -7.40 2.03
C GLN A 5 -10.99 -8.48 1.67
N VAL A 6 -10.15 -8.20 0.70
CA VAL A 6 -9.03 -9.05 0.29
C VAL A 6 -7.73 -8.30 0.52
N ASN A 7 -6.84 -8.92 1.25
CA ASN A 7 -5.59 -8.34 1.68
C ASN A 7 -4.41 -9.16 1.13
N PHE A 8 -3.35 -8.49 0.70
CA PHE A 8 -2.11 -9.14 0.30
C PHE A 8 -1.29 -9.52 1.54
N PHE A 9 -1.29 -10.79 1.88
CA PHE A 9 -0.28 -11.36 2.77
C PHE A 9 -0.02 -12.82 2.38
N LEU A 10 1.23 -13.20 2.25
CA LEU A 10 1.59 -14.58 2.44
C LEU A 10 1.24 -14.92 3.89
N SER A 11 0.19 -15.69 4.12
CA SER A 11 -0.20 -16.05 5.47
C SER A 11 1.01 -16.71 6.17
N ARG A 12 1.16 -16.50 7.48
CA ARG A 12 2.18 -17.22 8.27
C ARG A 12 2.14 -18.74 8.02
N ARG A 13 0.96 -19.29 7.73
CA ARG A 13 0.79 -20.70 7.33
C ARG A 13 1.39 -21.00 5.96
N THR A 14 1.37 -20.08 5.02
CA THR A 14 1.98 -20.27 3.70
C THR A 14 3.49 -20.13 3.79
N LEU A 15 4.01 -19.19 4.59
CA LEU A 15 5.43 -19.10 4.92
C LEU A 15 5.94 -20.34 5.70
N LEU A 16 5.15 -20.81 6.66
CA LEU A 16 5.48 -22.06 7.38
C LEU A 16 5.39 -23.30 6.48
N LYS A 17 4.42 -23.35 5.56
CA LYS A 17 4.33 -24.47 4.58
C LYS A 17 5.44 -24.42 3.54
N LEU A 18 5.87 -23.22 3.11
CA LEU A 18 7.05 -23.08 2.24
C LEU A 18 8.34 -23.41 3.00
N GLY A 19 8.44 -23.01 4.28
CA GLY A 19 9.54 -23.39 5.15
C GLY A 19 9.59 -24.89 5.42
N THR A 20 8.45 -25.54 5.65
CA THR A 20 8.38 -27.00 5.86
C THR A 20 8.61 -27.79 4.57
N ALA A 21 8.24 -27.29 3.41
CA ALA A 21 8.55 -27.91 2.12
C ALA A 21 10.05 -27.83 1.79
N ALA A 22 10.71 -26.72 2.12
CA ALA A 22 12.16 -26.60 1.99
C ALA A 22 12.93 -27.49 2.98
N VAL A 23 12.40 -27.69 4.18
CA VAL A 23 12.97 -28.60 5.19
C VAL A 23 12.75 -30.07 4.82
N GLY A 24 11.62 -30.41 4.18
CA GLY A 24 11.34 -31.78 3.72
C GLY A 24 12.31 -32.31 2.64
N ALA A 25 12.90 -31.42 1.83
CA ALA A 25 13.87 -31.77 0.79
C ALA A 25 15.30 -31.99 1.33
N SER A 26 15.60 -31.50 2.53
CA SER A 26 16.93 -31.60 3.16
C SER A 26 17.10 -32.81 4.10
N VAL A 27 16.05 -33.58 4.36
CA VAL A 27 16.07 -34.69 5.34
C VAL A 27 16.56 -36.03 4.75
N MET A 28 16.91 -36.09 3.46
CA MET A 28 17.49 -37.29 2.88
C MET A 28 19.03 -37.25 2.79
N GLY A 29 19.68 -36.95 3.87
CA GLY A 29 21.11 -37.18 4.02
C GLY A 29 21.89 -36.00 4.54
N LEU A 30 21.92 -35.83 5.82
CA LEU A 30 23.03 -35.36 6.67
C LEU A 30 22.44 -34.90 8.02
N GLY A 31 22.89 -35.55 9.08
CA GLY A 31 22.76 -35.25 10.50
C GLY A 31 21.61 -34.37 10.99
N ASN A 32 20.76 -34.86 11.87
CA ASN A 32 19.70 -34.15 12.58
C ASN A 32 20.07 -32.71 12.90
N PRO A 33 19.49 -31.69 12.22
CA PRO A 33 19.39 -30.42 12.87
C PRO A 33 18.33 -30.60 13.97
N SER A 34 18.75 -30.69 15.21
CA SER A 34 17.87 -30.50 16.35
C SER A 34 17.29 -29.09 16.23
N PHE A 35 16.15 -28.94 15.56
CA PHE A 35 15.28 -27.83 15.77
C PHE A 35 14.84 -27.90 17.22
N GLY A 36 15.59 -27.25 18.10
CA GLY A 36 15.20 -27.09 19.47
C GLY A 36 13.83 -26.45 19.47
N LEU A 37 12.80 -27.24 19.83
CA LEU A 37 11.52 -26.69 20.19
C LEU A 37 11.83 -25.64 21.26
N ALA A 38 11.64 -24.38 20.97
CA ALA A 38 11.83 -23.31 21.94
C ALA A 38 11.06 -23.70 23.19
N ALA A 39 11.74 -23.69 24.33
CA ALA A 39 11.10 -24.00 25.60
C ALA A 39 9.84 -23.16 25.74
N PRO A 40 8.72 -23.73 26.27
CA PRO A 40 7.48 -22.98 26.44
C PRO A 40 7.76 -21.68 27.19
N GLY A 41 7.47 -20.55 26.60
CA GLY A 41 7.59 -19.22 27.22
C GLY A 41 8.78 -18.34 26.77
N ARG A 42 9.66 -18.79 25.87
CA ARG A 42 10.74 -17.93 25.37
C ARG A 42 10.51 -17.58 23.90
N VAL A 43 10.24 -16.30 23.64
CA VAL A 43 10.21 -15.77 22.26
C VAL A 43 11.63 -15.76 21.71
N PRO A 44 11.86 -16.31 20.51
CA PRO A 44 13.16 -16.19 19.87
C PRO A 44 13.56 -14.75 19.72
N GLN A 45 14.81 -14.42 20.01
CA GLN A 45 15.33 -13.08 19.77
C GLN A 45 15.36 -12.82 18.26
N PRO A 46 14.87 -11.67 17.79
CA PRO A 46 14.92 -11.35 16.37
C PRO A 46 16.39 -11.17 15.94
N SER A 47 16.74 -11.70 14.78
CA SER A 47 18.05 -11.51 14.17
C SER A 47 18.21 -10.13 13.52
N GLY A 48 17.10 -9.43 13.30
CA GLY A 48 17.06 -8.09 12.73
C GLY A 48 15.62 -7.55 12.68
N TRP A 49 15.50 -6.30 12.28
CA TRP A 49 14.20 -5.64 12.11
C TRP A 49 14.24 -4.59 11.00
N LEU A 50 13.11 -4.36 10.35
CA LEU A 50 12.88 -3.26 9.44
C LEU A 50 11.80 -2.34 10.02
N VAL A 51 12.00 -1.05 9.92
CA VAL A 51 11.09 -0.05 10.48
C VAL A 51 10.64 0.94 9.42
N GLY A 52 9.36 0.97 9.12
CA GLY A 52 8.75 2.02 8.31
C GLY A 52 8.68 3.33 9.10
N ARG A 53 9.41 4.36 8.66
CA ARG A 53 9.51 5.66 9.35
C ARG A 53 8.76 6.77 8.60
N TRP A 54 7.53 6.51 8.19
CA TRP A 54 6.75 7.44 7.36
C TRP A 54 6.54 8.82 7.98
N ARG A 55 6.47 8.93 9.31
CA ARG A 55 6.27 10.21 10.00
C ARG A 55 7.45 11.15 9.83
N THR A 56 8.67 10.64 9.90
CA THR A 56 9.92 11.40 9.79
C THR A 56 10.48 11.43 8.37
N ASP A 57 9.87 10.71 7.45
CA ASP A 57 10.20 10.75 6.04
C ASP A 57 9.86 12.13 5.47
N PRO A 58 10.83 12.88 4.88
CA PRO A 58 10.61 14.25 4.46
C PRO A 58 9.58 14.41 3.35
N TRP A 59 9.39 13.36 2.55
CA TRP A 59 8.50 13.36 1.39
C TRP A 59 7.11 12.77 1.69
N ALA A 60 6.96 12.01 2.76
CA ALA A 60 5.68 11.42 3.15
C ALA A 60 5.03 12.15 4.32
N ARG A 61 5.80 12.48 5.38
CA ARG A 61 5.38 13.14 6.62
C ARG A 61 4.22 12.46 7.35
N GLY A 62 3.98 11.19 7.07
CA GLY A 62 2.94 10.37 7.65
C GLY A 62 2.60 9.16 6.79
N ALA A 63 2.03 8.14 7.41
CA ALA A 63 1.62 6.91 6.71
C ALA A 63 0.40 7.14 5.79
N TYR A 64 -0.58 7.90 6.29
CA TYR A 64 -1.78 8.30 5.54
C TYR A 64 -2.37 9.58 6.16
N ALA A 65 -3.24 10.25 5.41
CA ALA A 65 -3.87 11.48 5.85
C ALA A 65 -5.06 11.19 6.79
N ALA A 66 -5.06 11.87 7.92
CA ALA A 66 -6.20 11.94 8.83
C ALA A 66 -6.75 13.36 8.88
N LEU A 67 -8.05 13.49 9.06
CA LEU A 67 -8.65 14.79 9.35
C LEU A 67 -8.62 15.03 10.86
N PRO A 68 -8.23 16.23 11.31
CA PRO A 68 -8.35 16.61 12.71
C PRO A 68 -9.81 16.55 13.18
N ALA A 69 -10.02 16.38 14.49
CA ALA A 69 -11.35 16.41 15.07
C ALA A 69 -12.07 17.72 14.71
N GLY A 70 -13.34 17.63 14.35
CA GLY A 70 -14.16 18.77 13.93
C GLY A 70 -13.99 19.23 12.49
N VAL A 71 -12.99 18.72 11.75
CA VAL A 71 -12.84 19.04 10.31
C VAL A 71 -13.75 18.13 9.48
N PRO A 72 -14.69 18.67 8.70
CA PRO A 72 -15.62 17.86 7.94
C PRO A 72 -14.96 17.21 6.73
N GLN A 73 -15.42 16.01 6.35
CA GLN A 73 -14.91 15.25 5.18
C GLN A 73 -14.95 16.04 3.86
N LYS A 74 -15.88 16.97 3.71
CA LYS A 74 -15.98 17.80 2.51
C LYS A 74 -14.69 18.58 2.16
N VAL A 75 -13.81 18.81 3.12
CA VAL A 75 -12.52 19.47 2.89
C VAL A 75 -11.66 18.68 1.89
N ARG A 76 -11.70 17.36 1.92
CA ARG A 76 -10.97 16.50 0.96
C ARG A 76 -11.43 16.78 -0.47
N TRP A 77 -12.73 16.81 -0.65
CA TRP A 77 -13.36 17.09 -1.92
C TRP A 77 -13.08 18.52 -2.41
N GLN A 78 -13.16 19.52 -1.53
CA GLN A 78 -12.84 20.90 -1.86
C GLN A 78 -11.39 21.08 -2.34
N ILE A 79 -10.46 20.29 -1.83
CA ILE A 79 -9.07 20.28 -2.30
C ILE A 79 -8.98 19.59 -3.66
N ALA A 80 -9.65 18.46 -3.82
CA ALA A 80 -9.62 17.63 -5.04
C ALA A 80 -10.15 18.38 -6.27
N GLU A 81 -11.19 19.19 -6.10
CA GLU A 81 -11.84 19.92 -7.20
C GLU A 81 -11.18 21.26 -7.51
N ARG A 82 -10.19 21.67 -6.73
CA ARG A 82 -9.55 22.96 -6.92
C ARG A 82 -8.51 22.89 -8.04
N ILE A 83 -8.83 23.52 -9.16
CA ILE A 83 -7.86 23.84 -10.21
C ILE A 83 -7.35 25.26 -9.98
N ILE A 84 -6.05 25.40 -9.81
CA ILE A 84 -5.38 26.68 -9.55
C ILE A 84 -4.93 27.26 -10.88
N GLU A 85 -5.38 28.48 -11.19
CA GLU A 85 -5.03 29.21 -12.43
C GLU A 85 -5.23 28.39 -13.71
N ARG A 86 -6.18 27.45 -13.70
CA ARG A 86 -6.46 26.52 -14.81
C ARG A 86 -5.22 25.69 -15.25
N ARG A 87 -4.25 25.51 -14.37
CA ARG A 87 -2.96 24.89 -14.69
C ARG A 87 -2.51 23.84 -13.69
N VAL A 88 -2.92 23.96 -12.43
CA VAL A 88 -2.43 23.09 -11.36
C VAL A 88 -3.59 22.40 -10.69
N ALA A 89 -3.54 21.06 -10.65
CA ALA A 89 -4.45 20.22 -9.90
C ALA A 89 -3.68 19.49 -8.76
N ILE A 90 -4.36 19.25 -7.65
CA ILE A 90 -3.81 18.56 -6.51
C ILE A 90 -4.40 17.14 -6.46
N ALA A 91 -3.55 16.14 -6.29
CA ALA A 91 -3.93 14.75 -6.17
C ALA A 91 -3.20 14.05 -5.03
N GLY A 92 -3.85 13.09 -4.42
CA GLY A 92 -3.32 12.27 -3.34
C GLY A 92 -4.45 11.48 -2.69
N GLU A 93 -4.12 10.48 -1.87
CA GLU A 93 -5.15 9.71 -1.14
C GLU A 93 -5.99 10.59 -0.21
N PHE A 94 -5.42 11.69 0.25
CA PHE A 94 -6.08 12.67 1.10
C PHE A 94 -7.18 13.47 0.37
N CYS A 95 -7.16 13.49 -0.95
CA CYS A 95 -8.19 14.12 -1.78
C CYS A 95 -9.41 13.21 -2.03
N ASP A 96 -9.24 11.89 -1.95
CA ASP A 96 -10.37 10.98 -2.19
C ASP A 96 -11.28 10.92 -0.97
N TRP A 97 -12.56 11.26 -1.17
CA TRP A 97 -13.54 11.27 -0.08
C TRP A 97 -14.10 9.88 0.23
N ALA A 98 -14.12 8.98 -0.75
CA ALA A 98 -14.70 7.64 -0.60
C ALA A 98 -13.70 6.64 -0.01
N TYR A 99 -12.42 6.78 -0.36
CA TYR A 99 -11.36 5.84 0.03
C TYR A 99 -10.11 6.58 0.51
N PRO A 100 -10.23 7.51 1.48
CA PRO A 100 -9.07 8.22 2.01
C PRO A 100 -8.10 7.24 2.69
N GLY A 101 -6.83 7.56 2.67
CA GLY A 101 -5.80 6.71 3.29
C GLY A 101 -5.49 5.42 2.53
N THR A 102 -6.01 5.22 1.32
CA THR A 102 -5.85 3.98 0.57
C THR A 102 -5.15 4.18 -0.78
N VAL A 103 -4.56 3.10 -1.30
CA VAL A 103 -3.92 3.08 -2.62
C VAL A 103 -4.95 3.34 -3.73
N GLN A 104 -6.14 2.77 -3.62
CA GLN A 104 -7.22 3.00 -4.59
C GLN A 104 -7.70 4.45 -4.58
N GLY A 105 -7.77 5.09 -3.42
CA GLY A 105 -8.10 6.51 -3.30
C GLY A 105 -7.03 7.39 -3.96
N ALA A 106 -5.76 7.07 -3.77
CA ALA A 106 -4.66 7.75 -4.46
C ALA A 106 -4.79 7.65 -5.99
N LEU A 107 -5.02 6.46 -6.52
CA LEU A 107 -5.18 6.24 -7.97
C LEU A 107 -6.39 7.01 -8.54
N ARG A 108 -7.52 6.94 -7.85
CA ARG A 108 -8.75 7.65 -8.24
C ARG A 108 -8.53 9.16 -8.26
N SER A 109 -7.95 9.69 -7.20
CA SER A 109 -7.66 11.12 -7.07
C SER A 109 -6.74 11.61 -8.19
N GLY A 110 -5.69 10.87 -8.54
CA GLY A 110 -4.81 11.22 -9.66
C GLY A 110 -5.55 11.26 -11.00
N ARG A 111 -6.36 10.26 -11.29
CA ARG A 111 -7.17 10.21 -12.52
C ARG A 111 -8.18 11.35 -12.57
N GLN A 112 -8.82 11.66 -11.44
CA GLN A 112 -9.77 12.77 -11.35
C GLN A 112 -9.08 14.12 -11.61
N ALA A 113 -7.92 14.38 -11.02
CA ALA A 113 -7.16 15.60 -11.23
C ALA A 113 -6.80 15.81 -12.73
N ALA A 114 -6.40 14.74 -13.42
CA ALA A 114 -6.13 14.78 -14.84
C ALA A 114 -7.39 15.08 -15.67
N THR A 115 -8.53 14.48 -15.31
CA THR A 115 -9.82 14.73 -15.96
C THR A 115 -10.24 16.19 -15.79
N LEU A 116 -10.15 16.74 -14.58
CA LEU A 116 -10.50 18.12 -14.30
C LEU A 116 -9.63 19.14 -15.07
N LEU A 117 -8.34 18.87 -15.22
CA LEU A 117 -7.45 19.71 -16.03
C LEU A 117 -7.84 19.73 -17.51
N ASP A 118 -8.37 18.64 -18.04
CA ASP A 118 -8.84 18.53 -19.42
C ASP A 118 -10.20 19.24 -19.60
N GLU A 119 -11.13 19.05 -18.65
CA GLU A 119 -12.48 19.59 -18.68
C GLU A 119 -12.55 21.10 -18.40
N ASP A 120 -11.58 21.69 -17.70
CA ASP A 120 -11.55 23.11 -17.35
C ASP A 120 -11.34 24.04 -18.59
N GLY A 121 -11.56 23.51 -19.79
CA GLY A 121 -11.56 24.22 -21.06
C GLY A 121 -10.17 24.58 -21.59
N VAL A 122 -9.09 24.07 -20.95
CA VAL A 122 -7.72 24.22 -21.44
C VAL A 122 -7.39 23.13 -22.45
N GLY A 123 -7.97 21.92 -22.26
CA GLY A 123 -7.60 20.73 -22.99
C GLY A 123 -6.13 20.34 -22.75
N VAL A 124 -5.84 19.08 -22.64
CA VAL A 124 -4.45 18.64 -22.37
C VAL A 124 -3.78 18.01 -23.62
N SER A 125 -4.54 17.71 -24.64
CA SER A 125 -4.02 17.09 -25.86
C SER A 125 -2.98 17.96 -26.57
N GLY A 126 -1.84 17.38 -26.91
CA GLY A 126 -0.72 18.06 -27.52
C GLY A 126 0.04 19.03 -26.60
N ARG A 127 -0.27 19.07 -25.32
CA ARG A 127 0.39 19.94 -24.34
C ARG A 127 1.37 19.15 -23.47
N ARG A 128 2.35 19.86 -22.93
CA ARG A 128 3.25 19.30 -21.92
C ARG A 128 2.63 19.36 -20.55
N ALA A 129 2.60 18.25 -19.86
CA ALA A 129 2.12 18.11 -18.48
C ALA A 129 3.25 17.65 -17.56
N LEU A 130 3.41 18.34 -16.44
CA LEU A 130 4.37 17.97 -15.40
C LEU A 130 3.63 17.36 -14.22
N VAL A 131 4.01 16.15 -13.84
CA VAL A 131 3.51 15.46 -12.66
C VAL A 131 4.60 15.46 -11.59
N VAL A 132 4.33 16.02 -10.42
CA VAL A 132 5.28 16.06 -9.31
C VAL A 132 4.95 14.95 -8.31
N GLY A 133 5.80 13.95 -8.26
CA GLY A 133 5.69 12.74 -7.45
C GLY A 133 5.25 11.50 -8.25
N ALA A 134 6.05 10.43 -8.17
CA ALA A 134 5.76 9.13 -8.77
C ALA A 134 5.11 8.14 -7.78
N GLY A 135 4.32 8.64 -6.84
CA GLY A 135 3.39 7.83 -6.05
C GLY A 135 2.17 7.43 -6.90
N VAL A 136 1.30 6.59 -6.36
CA VAL A 136 0.13 6.05 -7.11
C VAL A 136 -0.78 7.16 -7.65
N ALA A 137 -0.96 8.25 -6.93
CA ALA A 137 -1.74 9.39 -7.42
C ALA A 137 -1.09 10.03 -8.65
N GLY A 138 0.21 10.31 -8.59
CA GLY A 138 0.96 10.86 -9.72
C GLY A 138 0.99 9.92 -10.92
N LEU A 139 1.22 8.63 -10.71
CA LEU A 139 1.19 7.62 -11.78
C LEU A 139 -0.21 7.50 -12.41
N GLY A 140 -1.25 7.58 -11.58
CA GLY A 140 -2.64 7.61 -12.05
C GLY A 140 -2.97 8.83 -12.90
N ALA A 141 -2.49 10.01 -12.47
CA ALA A 141 -2.63 11.25 -13.23
C ALA A 141 -1.84 11.19 -14.54
N ALA A 142 -0.58 10.77 -14.48
CA ALA A 142 0.31 10.67 -15.64
C ALA A 142 -0.26 9.75 -16.72
N THR A 143 -0.76 8.58 -16.32
CA THR A 143 -1.40 7.63 -17.25
C THR A 143 -2.62 8.26 -17.91
N LYS A 144 -3.49 8.89 -17.13
CA LYS A 144 -4.70 9.52 -17.64
C LYS A 144 -4.39 10.69 -18.57
N LEU A 145 -3.44 11.56 -18.21
CA LEU A 145 -2.99 12.68 -19.06
C LEU A 145 -2.41 12.19 -20.38
N ARG A 146 -1.57 11.14 -20.36
CA ARG A 146 -1.04 10.53 -21.57
C ARG A 146 -2.14 9.96 -22.45
N ASP A 147 -3.12 9.30 -21.87
CA ASP A 147 -4.25 8.72 -22.60
C ASP A 147 -5.15 9.82 -23.21
N GLN A 148 -5.12 11.04 -22.66
CA GLN A 148 -5.75 12.24 -23.19
C GLN A 148 -4.87 13.00 -24.21
N GLY A 149 -3.71 12.46 -24.55
CA GLY A 149 -2.81 13.00 -25.59
C GLY A 149 -1.80 14.05 -25.10
N ALA A 150 -1.57 14.17 -23.81
CA ALA A 150 -0.52 15.04 -23.27
C ALA A 150 0.88 14.41 -23.37
N GLU A 151 1.90 15.25 -23.55
CA GLU A 151 3.30 14.88 -23.34
C GLU A 151 3.63 14.99 -21.85
N VAL A 152 3.79 13.85 -21.17
CA VAL A 152 3.90 13.82 -19.71
C VAL A 152 5.33 13.63 -19.25
N THR A 153 5.76 14.48 -18.33
CA THR A 153 7.00 14.33 -17.57
C THR A 153 6.67 14.12 -16.11
N ILE A 154 7.31 13.13 -15.47
CA ILE A 154 7.15 12.87 -14.03
C ILE A 154 8.46 13.24 -13.33
N LEU A 155 8.37 14.02 -12.25
CA LEU A 155 9.48 14.28 -11.33
C LEU A 155 9.24 13.51 -10.03
N GLU A 156 10.25 12.77 -9.58
CA GLU A 156 10.25 12.07 -8.30
C GLU A 156 11.46 12.51 -7.47
N ALA A 157 11.19 12.75 -6.18
CA ALA A 157 12.22 13.21 -5.26
C ALA A 157 13.08 12.08 -4.67
N ARG A 158 12.57 10.85 -4.72
CA ARG A 158 13.29 9.64 -4.30
C ARG A 158 14.00 8.98 -5.49
N ASP A 159 14.86 8.06 -5.19
CA ASP A 159 15.50 7.13 -6.14
C ASP A 159 14.59 5.98 -6.59
N ARG A 160 13.32 5.97 -6.15
CA ARG A 160 12.32 4.94 -6.45
C ARG A 160 10.93 5.52 -6.68
N VAL A 161 10.12 4.84 -7.45
CA VAL A 161 8.69 5.10 -7.61
C VAL A 161 7.87 4.46 -6.50
N GLY A 162 6.55 4.72 -6.46
CA GLY A 162 5.59 4.08 -5.56
C GLY A 162 5.20 4.93 -4.35
N GLY A 163 6.06 5.88 -3.93
CA GLY A 163 5.76 6.72 -2.76
C GLY A 163 5.63 5.90 -1.48
N ARG A 164 4.44 5.88 -0.87
CA ARG A 164 4.11 5.10 0.35
C ARG A 164 3.82 3.61 0.08
N ILE A 165 3.89 3.14 -1.14
CA ILE A 165 4.10 1.73 -1.47
C ILE A 165 5.61 1.53 -1.50
N HIS A 166 6.10 0.63 -0.66
CA HIS A 166 7.53 0.34 -0.56
C HIS A 166 7.76 -1.09 -0.12
N THR A 167 8.31 -1.88 -1.01
CA THR A 167 8.74 -3.26 -0.76
C THR A 167 10.24 -3.28 -0.54
N ASP A 168 10.69 -3.79 0.59
CA ASP A 168 12.10 -4.05 0.89
C ASP A 168 12.47 -5.48 0.47
N LEU A 169 13.57 -5.63 -0.25
CA LEU A 169 14.06 -6.92 -0.74
C LEU A 169 15.37 -7.34 -0.07
N SER A 170 15.88 -6.58 0.90
CA SER A 170 17.20 -6.79 1.50
C SER A 170 17.34 -8.11 2.26
N TRP A 171 16.24 -8.73 2.64
CA TRP A 171 16.21 -10.02 3.37
C TRP A 171 15.98 -11.24 2.48
N GLY A 172 16.05 -11.08 1.15
CA GLY A 172 15.77 -12.17 0.20
C GLY A 172 14.30 -12.57 0.09
N THR A 173 13.44 -11.93 0.87
CA THR A 173 11.98 -12.06 0.84
C THR A 173 11.37 -10.67 0.78
N PRO A 174 10.37 -10.42 -0.07
CA PRO A 174 9.69 -9.13 -0.13
C PRO A 174 9.02 -8.80 1.22
N ILE A 175 9.37 -7.63 1.77
CA ILE A 175 8.78 -7.11 3.01
C ILE A 175 8.16 -5.75 2.72
N GLU A 176 6.85 -5.66 2.91
CA GLU A 176 6.12 -4.42 2.70
C GLU A 176 6.30 -3.47 3.88
N LEU A 177 6.92 -2.33 3.64
CA LEU A 177 7.13 -1.26 4.62
C LEU A 177 6.04 -0.19 4.57
N GLY A 178 5.12 -0.29 3.62
CA GLY A 178 4.06 0.67 3.36
C GLY A 178 2.69 0.02 3.19
N ALA A 179 1.97 0.46 2.17
CA ALA A 179 0.64 -0.05 1.86
C ALA A 179 0.71 -1.50 1.38
N THR A 180 0.08 -2.40 2.13
CA THR A 180 0.14 -3.86 1.95
C THR A 180 -1.19 -4.44 1.53
N TRP A 181 -2.29 -3.74 1.82
CA TRP A 181 -3.63 -4.28 1.74
C TRP A 181 -4.44 -3.70 0.59
N ILE A 182 -5.22 -4.52 -0.10
CA ILE A 182 -6.31 -4.08 -0.98
C ILE A 182 -7.61 -4.14 -0.16
N HIS A 183 -8.09 -2.98 0.25
CA HIS A 183 -9.32 -2.86 1.03
C HIS A 183 -10.54 -3.00 0.14
N GLY A 184 -11.22 -4.16 0.22
CA GLY A 184 -12.34 -4.51 -0.64
C GLY A 184 -11.94 -4.84 -2.09
N VAL A 185 -12.56 -5.84 -2.68
CA VAL A 185 -12.26 -6.28 -4.05
C VAL A 185 -13.31 -5.84 -5.06
N SER A 186 -14.53 -5.57 -4.58
CA SER A 186 -15.64 -5.17 -5.47
C SER A 186 -15.37 -3.78 -6.04
N LYS A 187 -15.30 -3.70 -7.37
CA LYS A 187 -15.04 -2.46 -8.13
C LYS A 187 -13.74 -1.73 -7.72
N ASN A 188 -12.81 -2.42 -7.05
CA ASN A 188 -11.53 -1.84 -6.67
C ASN A 188 -10.58 -1.83 -7.88
N PRO A 189 -10.10 -0.66 -8.34
CA PRO A 189 -9.23 -0.55 -9.51
C PRO A 189 -7.86 -1.20 -9.32
N MET A 190 -7.44 -1.47 -8.08
CA MET A 190 -6.18 -2.16 -7.81
C MET A 190 -6.25 -3.65 -8.16
N VAL A 191 -7.43 -4.26 -8.12
CA VAL A 191 -7.59 -5.70 -8.42
C VAL A 191 -7.17 -6.07 -9.85
N PRO A 192 -7.65 -5.41 -10.91
CA PRO A 192 -7.18 -5.70 -12.26
C PRO A 192 -5.70 -5.34 -12.46
N ILE A 193 -5.20 -4.27 -11.81
CA ILE A 193 -3.79 -3.86 -11.91
C ILE A 193 -2.88 -4.94 -11.32
N THR A 194 -3.18 -5.45 -10.13
CA THR A 194 -2.39 -6.50 -9.50
C THR A 194 -2.43 -7.81 -10.30
N ARG A 195 -3.59 -8.17 -10.84
CA ARG A 195 -3.72 -9.36 -11.70
C ARG A 195 -2.91 -9.23 -12.99
N SER A 196 -2.93 -8.07 -13.64
CA SER A 196 -2.13 -7.83 -14.84
C SER A 196 -0.63 -7.83 -14.57
N ALA A 197 -0.22 -7.55 -13.33
CA ALA A 197 1.16 -7.68 -12.87
C ALA A 197 1.54 -9.13 -12.47
N GLY A 198 0.67 -10.11 -12.68
CA GLY A 198 0.92 -11.52 -12.33
C GLY A 198 0.84 -11.82 -10.84
N LEU A 199 0.30 -10.91 -10.03
CA LEU A 199 0.21 -11.08 -8.58
C LEU A 199 -1.09 -11.80 -8.19
N THR A 200 -0.99 -12.75 -7.28
CA THR A 200 -2.13 -13.48 -6.74
C THR A 200 -2.67 -12.80 -5.49
N LEU A 201 -3.98 -12.55 -5.47
CA LEU A 201 -4.68 -12.03 -4.30
C LEU A 201 -5.04 -13.18 -3.37
N ALA A 202 -4.70 -13.04 -2.09
CA ALA A 202 -5.13 -13.96 -1.05
C ALA A 202 -6.05 -13.24 -0.05
N PRO A 203 -7.12 -13.90 0.43
CA PRO A 203 -7.94 -13.33 1.49
C PRO A 203 -7.10 -13.20 2.77
N SER A 204 -7.32 -12.12 3.49
CA SER A 204 -6.74 -11.94 4.82
C SER A 204 -7.80 -12.22 5.88
N ASP A 205 -7.43 -13.03 6.83
CA ASP A 205 -8.21 -13.27 8.04
C ASP A 205 -7.72 -12.30 9.14
N TYR A 206 -8.63 -11.50 9.67
CA TYR A 206 -8.40 -10.57 10.77
C TYR A 206 -8.69 -11.19 12.14
N SER A 207 -9.07 -12.45 12.21
CA SER A 207 -9.19 -13.15 13.48
C SER A 207 -7.80 -13.36 14.08
N PHE A 208 -7.32 -12.38 14.84
CA PHE A 208 -6.05 -12.48 15.55
C PHE A 208 -6.30 -12.94 16.97
N ASP A 209 -5.75 -14.09 17.30
CA ASP A 209 -5.53 -14.45 18.69
C ASP A 209 -4.32 -13.66 19.23
N THR A 210 -4.58 -12.67 20.05
CA THR A 210 -3.52 -11.95 20.76
C THR A 210 -3.11 -12.75 21.99
N ARG A 211 -1.88 -13.22 22.04
CA ARG A 211 -1.32 -13.90 23.23
C ARG A 211 -0.39 -12.94 23.94
N SER A 212 -0.62 -12.73 25.23
CA SER A 212 0.38 -12.08 26.08
C SER A 212 1.48 -13.08 26.39
N ILE A 213 2.71 -12.71 26.01
CA ILE A 213 3.89 -13.56 26.18
C ILE A 213 4.50 -13.36 27.57
N GLU A 214 4.26 -12.22 28.20
CA GLU A 214 4.84 -11.86 29.51
C GLU A 214 4.29 -12.74 30.65
N THR A 215 3.04 -13.17 30.56
CA THR A 215 2.39 -13.94 31.64
C THR A 215 2.14 -15.40 31.28
N GLY A 216 2.45 -15.82 30.05
CA GLY A 216 2.06 -17.14 29.55
C GLY A 216 0.56 -17.39 29.48
N THR A 217 -0.26 -16.38 29.77
CA THR A 217 -1.70 -16.44 29.71
C THR A 217 -2.22 -15.97 28.34
N TYR A 218 -3.09 -16.76 27.81
CA TYR A 218 -3.86 -16.42 26.62
C TYR A 218 -5.06 -15.54 27.01
N ALA A 219 -5.11 -14.36 26.51
CA ALA A 219 -6.30 -13.50 26.59
C ALA A 219 -6.84 -13.29 25.18
N PRO A 220 -7.98 -13.92 24.78
CA PRO A 220 -8.66 -13.55 23.56
C PRO A 220 -9.17 -12.12 23.74
N THR A 221 -8.84 -11.23 22.81
CA THR A 221 -9.50 -9.92 22.72
C THR A 221 -10.93 -10.18 22.29
N ALA A 222 -11.89 -9.90 23.17
CA ALA A 222 -13.28 -9.82 22.77
C ALA A 222 -13.46 -8.62 21.84
N ASP A 223 -13.98 -8.86 20.64
CA ASP A 223 -14.49 -7.84 19.74
C ASP A 223 -15.72 -7.14 20.32
#